data_c5562538c898c114009b8f204cd8a9f0
#
_entry.id   c5562538c898c114009b8f204cd8a9f0
#
_cell.length_a   1.000
_cell.length_b   1.000
_cell.length_c   1.000
_cell.angle_alpha   90.00
_cell.angle_beta   90.00
_cell.angle_gamma   90.00
#
_symmetry.space_group_name_H-M   'P 1'
#
loop_
_entity.id
_entity.type
_entity.pdbx_description
1 polymer ?
#
loop_
_entity_poly.entity_id
_entity_poly.type
_entity_poly.pdbx_seq_one_letter_code
_entity_poly.pdbx_strand_id
1 'polypeptide(L)'
;MNQKQSVPTRRRFLRQMATGVGIAAVGSALPAFADHHSHPTPQSLTYLDRNTYVKNMDVIANILPGEDRGGKMQFMAIGTRRYLLQQGDVIDISDLRKPQMFNKGGFEGSQLQVAYNRKLKKWILMTGAQAPITDSTEKAPMGKYDDPHLADRWRNFKELRGVRFYDASDPANIVKLSEFSTGSTGSGTHRNYYDGGQYAYLDTAPDDTFVHQPSYFRPLVNGNMIVDVSDPGNPKEVSMWWIPGSRKGEEAEYEKWIWSQYVPPKVVADQTPFAGLHGPVYVPKKLEDGGTRGYGAWGCFGLIIHDLTDPKKQKKLSGFEPPPQYGAGGIAFHTIWCGMLERGFVIANGETTNSDCNQIFLPIWVIDIRDETRPVPVAQFPQPVPPRDAPYRDFCFKRGRFGAHNPPHLKAPGKIAGGFIPYAYFDAGLRCYDIGNPYRPDEVAYFIPPQGGDLTKFGTGDRTVSNVLVEWDRKVIYAAADTGIYVLSCPNLGKPVLDPLPVTEWSLPNLNDGAV
;
A
#
# COMPACT_ATOMS: atom_id res chain seq x y z
N MET A 1 48.45 26.57 31.90
CA MET A 1 47.83 25.37 32.44
C MET A 1 46.32 25.45 32.14
N ASN A 2 45.90 24.86 31.05
CA ASN A 2 44.49 24.85 30.65
C ASN A 2 43.92 23.46 30.89
N GLN A 3 43.08 23.33 31.92
CA GLN A 3 42.32 22.10 32.16
C GLN A 3 41.14 22.07 31.17
N LYS A 4 41.16 21.12 30.27
CA LYS A 4 39.99 20.75 29.46
C LYS A 4 39.02 19.96 30.33
N GLN A 5 37.89 20.52 30.68
CA GLN A 5 36.75 19.77 31.24
C GLN A 5 36.15 18.89 30.17
N SER A 6 36.21 17.57 30.36
CA SER A 6 35.55 16.60 29.50
C SER A 6 34.10 16.46 29.90
N VAL A 7 33.22 16.68 28.94
CA VAL A 7 31.77 16.43 29.10
C VAL A 7 31.54 14.91 29.16
N PRO A 8 30.83 14.40 30.17
CA PRO A 8 30.59 12.97 30.29
C PRO A 8 29.59 12.48 29.24
N THR A 9 29.91 11.38 28.58
CA THR A 9 29.01 10.75 27.60
C THR A 9 27.76 10.17 28.30
N ARG A 10 26.63 10.16 27.59
CA ARG A 10 25.32 9.67 28.07
C ARG A 10 25.34 8.30 28.75
N ARG A 11 26.28 7.43 28.41
CA ARG A 11 26.50 6.12 29.05
C ARG A 11 27.00 6.20 30.50
N ARG A 12 27.73 7.24 30.89
CA ARG A 12 28.24 7.42 32.24
C ARG A 12 27.18 7.93 33.20
N PHE A 13 26.25 8.73 32.68
CA PHE A 13 25.12 9.28 33.44
C PHE A 13 24.11 8.19 33.87
N LEU A 14 23.82 7.23 33.01
CA LEU A 14 22.88 6.14 33.30
C LEU A 14 23.46 5.08 34.29
N ARG A 15 24.80 4.93 34.36
CA ARG A 15 25.41 4.03 35.33
C ARG A 15 25.52 4.63 36.75
N GLN A 16 25.51 5.95 36.89
CA GLN A 16 25.54 6.62 38.19
C GLN A 16 24.19 6.70 38.90
N MET A 17 23.10 6.50 38.18
CA MET A 17 21.75 6.45 38.79
C MET A 17 21.38 5.06 39.35
N ALA A 18 22.16 4.02 39.07
CA ALA A 18 21.85 2.65 39.48
C ALA A 18 22.44 2.25 40.87
N THR A 19 23.17 3.15 41.52
CA THR A 19 23.77 2.84 42.84
C THR A 19 23.44 3.92 43.85
N GLY A 20 22.26 3.86 44.41
CA GLY A 20 21.96 4.64 45.60
C GLY A 20 20.52 5.10 45.75
N VAL A 21 19.60 4.19 45.98
CA VAL A 21 18.46 4.40 46.89
C VAL A 21 17.97 3.03 47.35
N GLY A 22 18.24 2.69 48.58
CA GLY A 22 17.55 1.62 49.28
C GLY A 22 16.10 2.05 49.55
N ILE A 23 15.19 1.47 48.84
CA ILE A 23 13.75 1.67 49.08
C ILE A 23 13.28 0.57 50.01
N ALA A 24 12.92 0.96 51.23
CA ALA A 24 12.13 0.11 52.13
C ALA A 24 10.84 -0.35 51.41
N ALA A 25 10.61 -1.65 51.38
CA ALA A 25 9.41 -2.24 50.85
C ALA A 25 8.22 -1.83 51.73
N VAL A 26 7.51 -0.80 51.30
CA VAL A 26 6.12 -0.59 51.72
C VAL A 26 5.25 -1.32 50.68
N GLY A 27 4.71 -2.45 51.11
CA GLY A 27 3.78 -3.23 50.30
C GLY A 27 2.46 -2.47 50.08
N SER A 28 2.43 -1.56 49.15
CA SER A 28 1.21 -1.16 48.49
C SER A 28 1.09 -1.99 47.22
N ALA A 29 0.17 -2.95 47.24
CA ALA A 29 -0.27 -3.61 46.02
C ALA A 29 -0.69 -2.52 45.04
N LEU A 30 0.15 -2.23 44.05
CA LEU A 30 -0.31 -1.54 42.86
C LEU A 30 -1.50 -2.37 42.33
N PRO A 31 -2.65 -1.76 42.07
CA PRO A 31 -3.69 -2.51 41.39
C PRO A 31 -3.02 -3.09 40.16
N ALA A 32 -3.08 -4.41 40.01
CA ALA A 32 -2.73 -5.06 38.77
C ALA A 32 -3.47 -4.26 37.71
N PHE A 33 -2.75 -3.64 36.78
CA PHE A 33 -3.37 -3.14 35.58
C PHE A 33 -4.07 -4.39 35.03
N ALA A 34 -5.38 -4.45 35.21
CA ALA A 34 -6.18 -5.49 34.64
C ALA A 34 -5.79 -5.51 33.17
N ASP A 35 -5.36 -6.68 32.74
CA ASP A 35 -5.01 -6.92 31.35
C ASP A 35 -6.27 -6.65 30.53
N HIS A 36 -6.48 -5.39 30.14
CA HIS A 36 -7.64 -4.94 29.38
C HIS A 36 -7.62 -5.47 27.95
N HIS A 37 -6.59 -6.21 27.62
CA HIS A 37 -6.48 -7.05 26.44
C HIS A 37 -6.70 -8.51 26.80
N SER A 38 -7.74 -8.82 27.60
CA SER A 38 -8.28 -10.17 27.58
C SER A 38 -8.77 -10.39 26.15
N HIS A 39 -7.90 -11.00 25.34
CA HIS A 39 -8.30 -11.47 24.02
C HIS A 39 -9.57 -12.28 24.22
N PRO A 40 -10.65 -11.97 23.48
CA PRO A 40 -11.89 -12.71 23.61
C PRO A 40 -11.58 -14.19 23.44
N THR A 41 -12.15 -15.04 24.28
CA THR A 41 -12.00 -16.49 24.16
C THR A 41 -12.41 -16.94 22.76
N PRO A 42 -11.86 -18.04 22.21
CA PRO A 42 -12.20 -18.52 20.87
C PRO A 42 -13.71 -18.58 20.57
N GLN A 43 -14.55 -18.77 21.56
CA GLN A 43 -16.01 -18.76 21.41
C GLN A 43 -16.61 -17.37 21.18
N SER A 44 -15.98 -16.29 21.65
CA SER A 44 -16.41 -14.92 21.37
C SER A 44 -15.93 -14.41 20.00
N LEU A 45 -15.11 -15.19 19.32
CA LEU A 45 -14.46 -14.88 18.06
C LEU A 45 -15.26 -15.29 16.82
N THR A 46 -16.50 -15.75 16.95
CA THR A 46 -17.37 -16.17 15.84
C THR A 46 -18.30 -15.06 15.35
N TYR A 47 -18.03 -13.82 15.77
CA TYR A 47 -18.88 -12.69 15.40
C TYR A 47 -18.63 -12.27 13.95
N LEU A 48 -19.58 -12.55 13.08
CA LEU A 48 -19.61 -12.13 11.69
C LEU A 48 -20.66 -11.04 11.53
N ASP A 49 -20.24 -9.81 11.24
CA ASP A 49 -21.16 -8.71 11.01
C ASP A 49 -21.66 -8.71 9.56
N ARG A 50 -22.93 -9.06 9.37
CA ARG A 50 -23.62 -9.05 8.07
C ARG A 50 -24.35 -7.75 7.78
N ASN A 51 -24.27 -6.75 8.65
CA ASN A 51 -24.90 -5.45 8.45
C ASN A 51 -24.03 -4.56 7.58
N THR A 52 -24.70 -3.60 6.96
CA THR A 52 -24.07 -2.51 6.24
C THR A 52 -24.23 -1.24 7.05
N TYR A 53 -23.14 -0.47 7.21
CA TYR A 53 -23.19 0.82 7.89
C TYR A 53 -22.75 1.91 6.93
N VAL A 54 -23.53 2.99 6.89
CA VAL A 54 -23.33 4.08 5.93
C VAL A 54 -23.45 5.43 6.62
N LYS A 55 -22.57 6.36 6.25
CA LYS A 55 -22.68 7.78 6.60
C LYS A 55 -22.36 8.61 5.35
N ASN A 56 -23.31 9.43 4.93
CA ASN A 56 -23.15 10.36 3.81
C ASN A 56 -22.71 9.68 2.50
N MET A 57 -23.23 8.50 2.21
CA MET A 57 -22.97 7.76 0.98
C MET A 57 -24.22 6.94 0.57
N ASP A 58 -24.33 6.65 -0.73
CA ASP A 58 -25.35 5.75 -1.24
C ASP A 58 -24.71 4.68 -2.12
N VAL A 59 -25.23 3.45 -2.07
CA VAL A 59 -24.83 2.34 -2.95
C VAL A 59 -25.58 2.48 -4.28
N ILE A 60 -24.83 2.66 -5.36
CA ILE A 60 -25.35 2.69 -6.74
C ILE A 60 -25.49 1.27 -7.29
N ALA A 61 -24.43 0.45 -7.11
CA ALA A 61 -24.38 -0.92 -7.58
C ALA A 61 -23.43 -1.76 -6.72
N ASN A 62 -23.63 -3.08 -6.73
CA ASN A 62 -22.64 -4.05 -6.28
C ASN A 62 -22.32 -4.97 -7.46
N ILE A 63 -21.09 -4.92 -7.94
CA ILE A 63 -20.59 -5.71 -9.06
C ILE A 63 -20.06 -7.04 -8.47
N LEU A 64 -20.48 -8.17 -9.05
CA LEU A 64 -20.09 -9.51 -8.62
C LEU A 64 -20.36 -9.76 -7.11
N PRO A 65 -21.61 -9.60 -6.67
CA PRO A 65 -21.96 -9.72 -5.26
C PRO A 65 -21.65 -11.11 -4.71
N GLY A 66 -21.06 -11.15 -3.50
CA GLY A 66 -20.69 -12.39 -2.83
C GLY A 66 -19.36 -12.98 -3.26
N GLU A 67 -18.66 -12.40 -4.25
CA GLU A 67 -17.32 -12.80 -4.64
C GLU A 67 -16.26 -11.97 -3.89
N ASP A 68 -15.16 -12.60 -3.46
CA ASP A 68 -14.00 -11.87 -2.92
C ASP A 68 -13.33 -11.08 -4.06
N ARG A 69 -13.49 -9.77 -4.00
CA ARG A 69 -12.95 -8.81 -4.95
C ARG A 69 -11.97 -7.82 -4.30
N GLY A 70 -11.32 -8.25 -3.22
CA GLY A 70 -10.34 -7.45 -2.50
C GLY A 70 -9.07 -7.06 -3.29
N GLY A 71 -8.92 -7.49 -4.54
CA GLY A 71 -7.77 -7.21 -5.41
C GLY A 71 -7.67 -5.76 -5.88
N LYS A 72 -6.53 -5.41 -6.48
CA LYS A 72 -6.34 -4.11 -7.15
C LYS A 72 -7.22 -3.97 -8.37
N MET A 73 -7.67 -2.74 -8.59
CA MET A 73 -8.49 -2.33 -9.72
C MET A 73 -7.77 -1.25 -10.54
N GLN A 74 -8.07 -1.18 -11.84
CA GLN A 74 -7.60 -0.11 -12.72
C GLN A 74 -8.67 0.23 -13.75
N PHE A 75 -8.69 1.50 -14.18
CA PHE A 75 -9.58 1.97 -15.24
C PHE A 75 -8.91 1.92 -16.61
N MET A 76 -9.70 1.58 -17.62
CA MET A 76 -9.39 1.74 -19.04
C MET A 76 -10.61 2.33 -19.77
N ALA A 77 -10.38 3.11 -20.82
CA ALA A 77 -11.47 3.69 -21.62
C ALA A 77 -11.14 3.64 -23.10
N ILE A 78 -12.14 3.31 -23.91
CA ILE A 78 -12.06 3.29 -25.38
C ILE A 78 -13.31 3.95 -25.94
N GLY A 79 -13.14 5.09 -26.59
CA GLY A 79 -14.27 5.90 -27.03
C GLY A 79 -15.18 6.29 -25.85
N THR A 80 -16.46 5.92 -25.91
CA THR A 80 -17.43 6.15 -24.83
C THR A 80 -17.51 5.00 -23.83
N ARG A 81 -16.81 3.89 -24.07
CA ARG A 81 -16.85 2.72 -23.19
C ARG A 81 -15.79 2.82 -22.12
N ARG A 82 -16.14 2.44 -20.90
CA ARG A 82 -15.26 2.40 -19.74
C ARG A 82 -15.23 1.01 -19.17
N TYR A 83 -14.04 0.60 -18.80
CA TYR A 83 -13.77 -0.73 -18.27
C TYR A 83 -13.04 -0.64 -16.94
N LEU A 84 -13.40 -1.55 -16.04
CA LEU A 84 -12.70 -1.82 -14.79
C LEU A 84 -11.99 -3.17 -14.95
N LEU A 85 -10.66 -3.17 -14.76
CA LEU A 85 -9.84 -4.37 -14.79
C LEU A 85 -9.54 -4.80 -13.36
N GLN A 86 -9.77 -6.08 -13.05
CA GLN A 86 -9.47 -6.66 -11.74
C GLN A 86 -9.31 -8.18 -11.81
N GLN A 87 -8.29 -8.73 -11.16
CA GLN A 87 -8.09 -10.18 -10.97
C GLN A 87 -8.22 -11.02 -12.25
N GLY A 88 -7.71 -10.53 -13.38
CA GLY A 88 -7.82 -11.19 -14.67
C GLY A 88 -9.07 -10.83 -15.47
N ASP A 89 -10.05 -10.20 -14.86
CA ASP A 89 -11.33 -9.88 -15.47
C ASP A 89 -11.38 -8.44 -15.99
N VAL A 90 -12.20 -8.25 -17.04
CA VAL A 90 -12.58 -6.94 -17.60
C VAL A 90 -14.08 -6.77 -17.43
N ILE A 91 -14.47 -5.70 -16.75
CA ILE A 91 -15.86 -5.39 -16.42
C ILE A 91 -16.25 -4.12 -17.16
N ASP A 92 -17.33 -4.13 -17.95
CA ASP A 92 -17.90 -2.93 -18.57
C ASP A 92 -18.66 -2.14 -17.51
N ILE A 93 -18.21 -0.92 -17.28
CA ILE A 93 -18.77 0.05 -16.33
C ILE A 93 -19.32 1.30 -17.05
N SER A 94 -19.59 1.21 -18.35
CA SER A 94 -20.06 2.35 -19.14
C SER A 94 -21.38 2.90 -18.62
N ASP A 95 -22.36 2.02 -18.33
CA ASP A 95 -23.57 2.37 -17.58
C ASP A 95 -23.46 1.83 -16.14
N LEU A 96 -23.36 2.73 -15.18
CA LEU A 96 -23.18 2.34 -13.77
C LEU A 96 -24.40 1.69 -13.13
N ARG A 97 -25.58 1.77 -13.77
CA ARG A 97 -26.76 1.05 -13.31
C ARG A 97 -26.74 -0.43 -13.70
N LYS A 98 -25.91 -0.79 -14.70
CA LYS A 98 -25.83 -2.14 -15.27
C LYS A 98 -24.39 -2.54 -15.59
N PRO A 99 -23.46 -2.46 -14.60
CA PRO A 99 -22.11 -2.98 -14.82
C PRO A 99 -22.17 -4.48 -15.10
N GLN A 100 -21.36 -4.96 -16.03
CA GLN A 100 -21.41 -6.36 -16.45
C GLN A 100 -20.03 -6.92 -16.78
N MET A 101 -19.84 -8.21 -16.54
CA MET A 101 -18.65 -8.93 -16.99
C MET A 101 -18.54 -8.83 -18.50
N PHE A 102 -17.41 -8.34 -18.99
CA PHE A 102 -17.12 -8.18 -20.41
C PHE A 102 -16.17 -9.27 -20.93
N ASN A 103 -15.07 -9.52 -20.21
CA ASN A 103 -14.12 -10.58 -20.50
C ASN A 103 -13.65 -11.20 -19.18
N LYS A 104 -13.84 -12.50 -19.01
CA LYS A 104 -13.47 -13.24 -17.82
C LYS A 104 -12.15 -13.98 -18.04
N GLY A 105 -11.17 -13.75 -17.15
CA GLY A 105 -9.88 -14.44 -17.23
C GLY A 105 -9.04 -14.01 -18.44
N GLY A 106 -9.19 -12.77 -18.91
CA GLY A 106 -8.51 -12.26 -20.10
C GLY A 106 -7.00 -12.06 -19.95
N PHE A 107 -6.47 -12.06 -18.71
CA PHE A 107 -5.05 -11.88 -18.42
C PHE A 107 -4.64 -12.55 -17.11
N GLU A 108 -3.35 -12.86 -16.97
CA GLU A 108 -2.79 -13.45 -15.77
C GLU A 108 -2.05 -12.43 -14.90
N GLY A 109 -1.93 -12.73 -13.62
CA GLY A 109 -1.14 -11.97 -12.65
C GLY A 109 -1.97 -11.02 -11.81
N SER A 110 -1.29 -10.45 -10.82
CA SER A 110 -1.86 -9.53 -9.84
C SER A 110 -1.22 -8.14 -9.94
N GLN A 111 -1.61 -7.22 -9.06
CA GLN A 111 -0.96 -5.89 -8.96
C GLN A 111 -0.91 -5.14 -10.30
N LEU A 112 -2.01 -5.17 -11.01
CA LEU A 112 -2.13 -4.66 -12.38
C LEU A 112 -1.94 -3.14 -12.48
N GLN A 113 -1.37 -2.72 -13.60
CA GLN A 113 -1.26 -1.34 -14.05
C GLN A 113 -1.65 -1.29 -15.53
N VAL A 114 -2.64 -0.51 -15.91
CA VAL A 114 -3.00 -0.32 -17.31
C VAL A 114 -2.90 1.15 -17.68
N ALA A 115 -2.29 1.46 -18.82
CA ALA A 115 -2.13 2.82 -19.29
C ALA A 115 -2.11 2.88 -20.82
N TYR A 116 -2.61 3.99 -21.37
CA TYR A 116 -2.45 4.28 -22.78
C TYR A 116 -1.03 4.77 -23.07
N ASN A 117 -0.34 4.10 -23.97
CA ASN A 117 0.97 4.52 -24.45
C ASN A 117 0.80 5.31 -25.74
N ARG A 118 1.06 6.63 -25.69
CA ARG A 118 0.92 7.56 -26.83
C ARG A 118 1.74 7.15 -28.04
N LYS A 119 2.99 6.77 -27.79
CA LYS A 119 3.96 6.46 -28.84
C LYS A 119 3.53 5.23 -29.63
N LEU A 120 3.03 4.22 -28.90
CA LEU A 120 2.56 2.97 -29.48
C LEU A 120 1.10 3.05 -29.96
N LYS A 121 0.34 4.05 -29.48
CA LYS A 121 -1.11 4.20 -29.68
C LYS A 121 -1.88 2.95 -29.19
N LYS A 122 -1.47 2.41 -28.04
CA LYS A 122 -2.00 1.18 -27.46
C LYS A 122 -2.25 1.30 -25.97
N TRP A 123 -3.25 0.61 -25.48
CA TRP A 123 -3.39 0.32 -24.06
C TRP A 123 -2.46 -0.80 -23.67
N ILE A 124 -1.50 -0.51 -22.80
CA ILE A 124 -0.55 -1.50 -22.29
C ILE A 124 -0.95 -1.84 -20.85
N LEU A 125 -1.18 -3.14 -20.61
CA LEU A 125 -1.41 -3.69 -19.29
C LEU A 125 -0.11 -4.37 -18.81
N MET A 126 0.30 -4.06 -17.59
CA MET A 126 1.39 -4.72 -16.88
C MET A 126 0.82 -5.40 -15.63
N THR A 127 1.16 -6.66 -15.41
CA THR A 127 0.78 -7.41 -14.20
C THR A 127 2.02 -7.92 -13.48
N GLY A 128 1.95 -7.96 -12.15
CA GLY A 128 3.02 -8.50 -11.32
C GLY A 128 2.99 -10.02 -11.22
N ALA A 129 4.17 -10.61 -11.08
CA ALA A 129 4.38 -12.02 -10.78
C ALA A 129 5.37 -12.12 -9.60
N GLN A 130 4.91 -12.70 -8.50
CA GLN A 130 5.64 -12.80 -7.25
C GLN A 130 5.78 -14.26 -6.83
N ALA A 131 6.98 -14.65 -6.39
CA ALA A 131 7.16 -15.95 -5.74
C ALA A 131 6.39 -15.97 -4.40
N PRO A 132 5.86 -17.12 -3.98
CA PRO A 132 5.16 -17.25 -2.73
C PRO A 132 6.02 -16.79 -1.54
N ILE A 133 5.47 -15.92 -0.71
CA ILE A 133 6.12 -15.43 0.51
C ILE A 133 5.92 -16.41 1.65
N THR A 134 4.79 -17.13 1.63
CA THR A 134 4.43 -18.12 2.63
C THR A 134 4.19 -19.47 1.97
N ASP A 135 4.45 -20.56 2.68
CA ASP A 135 4.02 -21.88 2.23
C ASP A 135 2.49 -22.00 2.37
N SER A 136 1.80 -22.14 1.23
CA SER A 136 0.34 -22.32 1.22
C SER A 136 -0.11 -23.67 1.79
N THR A 137 0.82 -24.63 1.96
CA THR A 137 0.54 -25.95 2.55
C THR A 137 0.63 -25.95 4.06
N GLU A 138 1.35 -25.02 4.67
CA GLU A 138 1.37 -24.83 6.10
C GLU A 138 0.24 -23.89 6.50
N LYS A 139 -0.61 -24.35 7.43
CA LYS A 139 -1.57 -23.50 8.18
C LYS A 139 -0.81 -22.59 9.15
N ALA A 140 0.19 -21.88 8.66
CA ALA A 140 0.93 -20.95 9.47
C ALA A 140 0.05 -19.73 9.74
N PRO A 141 -0.07 -19.28 11.00
CA PRO A 141 -0.69 -18.00 11.29
C PRO A 141 0.02 -16.91 10.47
N MET A 142 -0.76 -15.97 9.90
CA MET A 142 -0.19 -14.77 9.28
C MET A 142 0.77 -14.13 10.27
N GLY A 143 2.02 -13.90 9.84
CA GLY A 143 3.07 -13.38 10.72
C GLY A 143 4.37 -14.19 10.70
N LYS A 144 4.39 -15.41 10.17
CA LYS A 144 5.64 -16.12 9.96
C LYS A 144 6.34 -15.68 8.65
N TYR A 145 6.77 -14.42 8.63
CA TYR A 145 7.78 -13.99 7.66
C TYR A 145 9.19 -14.49 8.02
N ASP A 146 9.32 -15.21 9.13
CA ASP A 146 10.58 -15.78 9.64
C ASP A 146 10.81 -17.21 9.15
N ASP A 147 10.33 -17.52 7.92
CA ASP A 147 10.57 -18.83 7.35
C ASP A 147 12.06 -19.01 7.01
N PRO A 148 12.77 -19.89 7.74
CA PRO A 148 14.17 -20.16 7.48
C PRO A 148 14.45 -20.75 6.10
N HIS A 149 13.43 -21.28 5.42
CA HIS A 149 13.51 -21.89 4.11
C HIS A 149 13.05 -20.99 2.96
N LEU A 150 12.70 -19.71 3.24
CA LEU A 150 12.19 -18.81 2.21
C LEU A 150 13.15 -18.67 1.02
N ALA A 151 14.43 -18.49 1.28
CA ALA A 151 15.45 -18.38 0.23
C ALA A 151 15.54 -19.66 -0.60
N ASP A 152 15.45 -20.84 0.03
CA ASP A 152 15.47 -22.13 -0.67
C ASP A 152 14.21 -22.33 -1.51
N ARG A 153 13.05 -21.97 -0.98
CA ARG A 153 11.80 -21.99 -1.76
C ARG A 153 11.88 -21.09 -2.98
N TRP A 154 12.44 -19.89 -2.83
CA TRP A 154 12.60 -18.99 -3.96
C TRP A 154 13.58 -19.55 -5.01
N ARG A 155 14.70 -20.13 -4.63
CA ARG A 155 15.61 -20.81 -5.57
C ARG A 155 14.93 -21.93 -6.34
N ASN A 156 13.99 -22.63 -5.70
CA ASN A 156 13.28 -23.77 -6.28
C ASN A 156 12.00 -23.39 -7.04
N PHE A 157 11.52 -22.17 -6.90
CA PHE A 157 10.34 -21.68 -7.63
C PHE A 157 10.63 -21.55 -9.12
N LYS A 158 9.79 -22.13 -9.98
CA LYS A 158 10.04 -22.25 -11.43
C LYS A 158 9.21 -21.31 -12.28
N GLU A 159 8.19 -20.67 -11.68
CA GLU A 159 7.34 -19.73 -12.40
C GLU A 159 8.00 -18.36 -12.52
N LEU A 160 7.41 -17.49 -13.33
CA LEU A 160 7.88 -16.12 -13.52
C LEU A 160 7.99 -15.35 -12.20
N ARG A 161 9.09 -14.64 -12.03
CA ARG A 161 9.29 -13.59 -11.04
C ARG A 161 9.57 -12.28 -11.76
N GLY A 162 8.62 -11.36 -11.71
CA GLY A 162 8.75 -10.13 -12.46
C GLY A 162 7.42 -9.57 -12.90
N VAL A 163 7.30 -9.26 -14.19
CA VAL A 163 6.07 -8.70 -14.76
C VAL A 163 5.73 -9.32 -16.11
N ARG A 164 4.43 -9.30 -16.44
CA ARG A 164 3.92 -9.59 -17.78
C ARG A 164 3.40 -8.31 -18.40
N PHE A 165 3.62 -8.17 -19.70
CA PHE A 165 3.06 -7.09 -20.50
C PHE A 165 2.04 -7.63 -21.50
N TYR A 166 0.96 -6.87 -21.68
CA TYR A 166 -0.11 -7.21 -22.61
C TYR A 166 -0.51 -6.00 -23.44
N ASP A 167 -0.94 -6.24 -24.67
CA ASP A 167 -1.77 -5.29 -25.43
C ASP A 167 -3.23 -5.47 -25.01
N ALA A 168 -3.77 -4.48 -24.36
CA ALA A 168 -5.17 -4.43 -23.90
C ALA A 168 -6.03 -3.51 -24.75
N SER A 169 -5.59 -3.11 -25.93
CA SER A 169 -6.32 -2.19 -26.83
C SER A 169 -7.65 -2.78 -27.31
N ASP A 170 -7.74 -4.12 -27.38
CA ASP A 170 -9.00 -4.83 -27.50
C ASP A 170 -9.33 -5.53 -26.17
N PRO A 171 -10.27 -4.98 -25.37
CA PRO A 171 -10.61 -5.57 -24.08
C PRO A 171 -11.29 -6.94 -24.18
N ALA A 172 -11.79 -7.33 -25.35
CA ALA A 172 -12.33 -8.66 -25.62
C ALA A 172 -11.22 -9.69 -25.88
N ASN A 173 -10.04 -9.23 -26.34
CA ASN A 173 -8.92 -10.09 -26.73
C ASN A 173 -7.58 -9.48 -26.27
N ILE A 174 -7.30 -9.58 -24.98
CA ILE A 174 -6.05 -9.10 -24.40
C ILE A 174 -4.90 -10.05 -24.77
N VAL A 175 -3.86 -9.52 -25.43
CA VAL A 175 -2.77 -10.30 -26.00
C VAL A 175 -1.49 -10.13 -25.18
N LYS A 176 -0.92 -11.23 -24.67
CA LYS A 176 0.38 -11.19 -24.00
C LYS A 176 1.49 -10.84 -24.99
N LEU A 177 2.27 -9.80 -24.67
CA LEU A 177 3.40 -9.32 -25.47
C LEU A 177 4.71 -9.93 -25.00
N SER A 178 4.95 -9.96 -23.68
CA SER A 178 6.19 -10.47 -23.12
C SER A 178 6.07 -10.81 -21.64
N GLU A 179 7.13 -11.46 -21.14
CA GLU A 179 7.43 -11.65 -19.73
C GLU A 179 8.82 -11.08 -19.47
N PHE A 180 8.96 -10.32 -18.37
CA PHE A 180 10.23 -9.78 -17.91
C PHE A 180 10.53 -10.33 -16.52
N SER A 181 11.64 -11.08 -16.39
CA SER A 181 12.10 -11.59 -15.11
C SER A 181 12.98 -10.55 -14.42
N THR A 182 12.71 -10.28 -13.14
CA THR A 182 13.55 -9.42 -12.30
C THR A 182 14.73 -10.17 -11.67
N GLY A 183 14.77 -11.49 -11.79
CA GLY A 183 15.85 -12.34 -11.25
C GLY A 183 15.39 -13.76 -10.99
N SER A 184 16.37 -14.67 -10.84
CA SER A 184 16.09 -16.11 -10.74
C SER A 184 15.97 -16.65 -9.32
N THR A 185 16.37 -15.89 -8.29
CA THR A 185 16.40 -16.33 -6.89
C THR A 185 15.71 -15.35 -5.93
N GLY A 186 15.12 -14.28 -6.44
CA GLY A 186 14.44 -13.26 -5.67
C GLY A 186 12.94 -13.47 -5.51
N SER A 187 12.26 -12.43 -5.04
CA SER A 187 10.81 -12.44 -4.77
C SER A 187 9.93 -12.28 -6.00
N GLY A 188 10.46 -11.80 -7.12
CA GLY A 188 9.64 -11.21 -8.17
C GLY A 188 9.16 -9.82 -7.80
N THR A 189 7.97 -9.42 -8.27
CA THR A 189 7.47 -8.06 -8.03
C THR A 189 6.19 -8.07 -7.22
N HIS A 190 6.07 -7.13 -6.26
CA HIS A 190 4.88 -6.99 -5.43
C HIS A 190 3.99 -5.83 -5.89
N ARG A 191 4.50 -4.59 -5.89
CA ARG A 191 3.74 -3.39 -6.27
C ARG A 191 4.51 -2.58 -7.29
N ASN A 192 3.91 -2.43 -8.45
CA ASN A 192 4.55 -1.80 -9.59
C ASN A 192 3.83 -0.52 -9.99
N TYR A 193 4.50 0.34 -10.73
CA TYR A 193 3.92 1.52 -11.34
C TYR A 193 4.30 1.62 -12.81
N TYR A 194 3.30 1.90 -13.66
CA TYR A 194 3.46 2.17 -15.07
C TYR A 194 2.45 3.25 -15.49
N ASP A 195 2.94 4.33 -16.05
CA ASP A 195 2.14 5.50 -16.41
C ASP A 195 1.81 5.59 -17.90
N GLY A 196 2.19 4.58 -18.70
CA GLY A 196 2.03 4.58 -20.14
C GLY A 196 3.20 5.24 -20.89
N GLY A 197 4.27 5.65 -20.18
CA GLY A 197 5.47 6.21 -20.76
C GLY A 197 6.53 5.20 -21.14
N GLN A 198 7.77 5.69 -21.20
CA GLN A 198 8.94 4.87 -21.53
C GLN A 198 9.32 3.91 -20.42
N TYR A 199 9.02 4.20 -19.15
CA TYR A 199 9.55 3.46 -18.03
C TYR A 199 8.47 2.83 -17.15
N ALA A 200 8.79 1.64 -16.63
CA ALA A 200 8.07 1.02 -15.52
C ALA A 200 8.96 1.00 -14.27
N TYR A 201 8.33 1.10 -13.10
CA TYR A 201 8.99 1.15 -11.79
C TYR A 201 8.53 -0.06 -10.99
N LEU A 202 9.45 -0.98 -10.73
CA LEU A 202 9.15 -2.28 -10.14
C LEU A 202 9.66 -2.34 -8.70
N ASP A 203 8.78 -2.73 -7.82
CA ASP A 203 9.06 -3.09 -6.44
C ASP A 203 9.53 -4.55 -6.43
N THR A 204 10.83 -4.79 -6.25
CA THR A 204 11.42 -6.13 -6.39
C THR A 204 12.63 -6.38 -5.49
N ALA A 205 12.80 -7.63 -5.09
CA ALA A 205 14.05 -8.20 -4.60
C ALA A 205 14.57 -9.19 -5.66
N PRO A 206 15.55 -8.83 -6.49
CA PRO A 206 15.92 -9.62 -7.68
C PRO A 206 16.63 -10.92 -7.35
N ASP A 207 17.30 -11.01 -6.20
CA ASP A 207 18.06 -12.19 -5.79
C ASP A 207 17.99 -12.42 -4.26
N ASP A 208 18.56 -13.55 -3.83
CA ASP A 208 18.55 -13.96 -2.42
C ASP A 208 19.49 -13.17 -1.50
N THR A 209 20.25 -12.22 -2.03
CA THR A 209 21.01 -11.27 -1.20
C THR A 209 20.11 -10.26 -0.51
N PHE A 210 18.86 -10.09 -1.01
CA PHE A 210 17.81 -9.28 -0.39
C PHE A 210 17.00 -10.04 0.67
N VAL A 211 17.37 -11.29 0.98
CA VAL A 211 16.74 -12.10 2.02
C VAL A 211 17.67 -12.19 3.23
N HIS A 212 17.29 -11.57 4.32
CA HIS A 212 18.06 -11.60 5.57
C HIS A 212 17.61 -12.72 6.50
N GLN A 213 18.58 -13.47 7.07
CA GLN A 213 18.33 -14.48 8.10
C GLN A 213 19.53 -14.62 9.04
N PRO A 214 19.33 -14.67 10.38
CA PRO A 214 18.09 -14.32 11.06
C PRO A 214 17.73 -12.87 10.78
N SER A 215 16.49 -12.59 10.46
CA SER A 215 16.12 -11.25 10.05
C SER A 215 15.77 -10.40 11.26
N TYR A 216 16.48 -9.31 11.40
CA TYR A 216 16.02 -8.18 12.20
C TYR A 216 14.90 -7.41 11.48
N PHE A 217 14.63 -7.78 10.24
CA PHE A 217 13.57 -7.28 9.36
C PHE A 217 12.75 -8.43 8.82
N ARG A 218 11.56 -8.13 8.31
CA ARG A 218 10.86 -9.08 7.45
C ARG A 218 11.76 -9.46 6.28
N PRO A 219 11.76 -10.71 5.85
CA PRO A 219 12.73 -11.22 4.88
C PRO A 219 12.63 -10.60 3.48
N LEU A 220 11.64 -9.76 3.22
CA LEU A 220 11.45 -9.02 1.98
C LEU A 220 12.01 -7.62 2.14
N VAL A 221 13.15 -7.36 1.51
CA VAL A 221 13.73 -6.03 1.39
C VAL A 221 13.77 -5.66 -0.08
N ASN A 222 12.65 -5.12 -0.58
CA ASN A 222 12.56 -4.73 -1.98
C ASN A 222 13.27 -3.41 -2.26
N GLY A 223 13.84 -3.31 -3.45
CA GLY A 223 14.30 -2.07 -4.03
C GLY A 223 13.40 -1.61 -5.18
N ASN A 224 13.75 -0.50 -5.81
CA ASN A 224 13.10 0.03 -7.00
C ASN A 224 13.94 -0.27 -8.24
N MET A 225 13.41 -1.11 -9.14
CA MET A 225 13.99 -1.37 -10.45
C MET A 225 13.29 -0.51 -11.49
N ILE A 226 14.04 0.25 -12.28
CA ILE A 226 13.54 0.96 -13.46
C ILE A 226 13.75 0.07 -14.67
N VAL A 227 12.69 -0.13 -15.46
CA VAL A 227 12.69 -0.92 -16.68
C VAL A 227 12.27 -0.05 -17.85
N ASP A 228 13.05 -0.05 -18.93
CA ASP A 228 12.67 0.57 -20.21
C ASP A 228 11.65 -0.35 -20.91
N VAL A 229 10.47 0.20 -21.14
CA VAL A 229 9.33 -0.45 -21.80
C VAL A 229 8.92 0.31 -23.07
N SER A 230 9.87 1.01 -23.69
CA SER A 230 9.67 1.63 -25.03
C SER A 230 9.18 0.61 -26.05
N ASP A 231 9.64 -0.63 -25.92
CA ASP A 231 9.09 -1.82 -26.56
C ASP A 231 8.62 -2.79 -25.48
N PRO A 232 7.33 -2.84 -25.15
CA PRO A 232 6.81 -3.75 -24.13
C PRO A 232 6.88 -5.23 -24.56
N GLY A 233 7.22 -5.53 -25.81
CA GLY A 233 7.57 -6.88 -26.28
C GLY A 233 9.00 -7.31 -25.91
N ASN A 234 9.88 -6.35 -25.54
CA ASN A 234 11.29 -6.60 -25.19
C ASN A 234 11.78 -5.63 -24.10
N PRO A 235 11.22 -5.68 -22.89
CA PRO A 235 11.57 -4.80 -21.77
C PRO A 235 13.04 -5.00 -21.35
N LYS A 236 13.68 -3.92 -20.86
CA LYS A 236 15.10 -3.94 -20.45
C LYS A 236 15.30 -3.25 -19.12
N GLU A 237 16.06 -3.86 -18.22
CA GLU A 237 16.51 -3.21 -16.99
C GLU A 237 17.34 -1.96 -17.31
N VAL A 238 17.07 -0.86 -16.60
CA VAL A 238 17.81 0.40 -16.70
C VAL A 238 18.69 0.59 -15.49
N SER A 239 18.13 0.42 -14.29
CA SER A 239 18.84 0.57 -13.03
C SER A 239 18.06 -0.03 -11.88
N MET A 240 18.76 -0.26 -10.77
CA MET A 240 18.16 -0.65 -9.51
C MET A 240 18.70 0.24 -8.37
N TRP A 241 17.80 0.60 -7.44
CA TRP A 241 18.15 1.30 -6.21
C TRP A 241 17.49 0.62 -5.00
N TRP A 242 18.21 0.55 -3.88
CA TRP A 242 17.74 0.00 -2.62
C TRP A 242 18.32 0.81 -1.45
N ILE A 243 17.81 0.60 -0.25
CA ILE A 243 18.37 1.19 0.96
C ILE A 243 19.75 0.56 1.21
N PRO A 244 20.87 1.34 1.19
CA PRO A 244 22.19 0.80 1.53
C PRO A 244 22.19 0.14 2.91
N GLY A 245 22.73 -1.05 3.01
CA GLY A 245 22.66 -1.88 4.22
C GLY A 245 21.53 -2.92 4.21
N SER A 246 20.64 -2.90 3.23
CA SER A 246 19.53 -3.85 3.16
C SER A 246 19.86 -5.17 2.45
N ARG A 247 21.05 -5.31 1.90
CA ARG A 247 21.52 -6.54 1.24
C ARG A 247 22.54 -7.27 2.09
N LYS A 248 22.65 -8.58 1.95
CA LYS A 248 23.76 -9.37 2.47
C LYS A 248 25.08 -8.84 1.93
N GLY A 249 26.07 -8.69 2.79
CA GLY A 249 27.36 -8.10 2.47
C GLY A 249 27.45 -6.58 2.68
N GLU A 250 26.35 -5.95 3.12
CA GLU A 250 26.29 -4.51 3.45
C GLU A 250 26.15 -4.28 4.98
N GLU A 251 26.56 -5.23 5.81
CA GLU A 251 26.33 -5.21 7.26
C GLU A 251 26.92 -3.96 7.93
N ALA A 252 28.05 -3.44 7.41
CA ALA A 252 28.68 -2.22 7.94
C ALA A 252 27.83 -0.96 7.69
N GLU A 253 27.01 -0.94 6.62
CA GLU A 253 26.06 0.14 6.40
C GLU A 253 24.81 -0.05 7.27
N TYR A 254 24.33 -1.30 7.42
CA TYR A 254 23.22 -1.62 8.30
C TYR A 254 23.46 -1.19 9.75
N GLU A 255 24.67 -1.40 10.28
CA GLU A 255 25.03 -1.03 11.66
C GLU A 255 24.95 0.50 11.92
N LYS A 256 24.96 1.32 10.87
CA LYS A 256 24.77 2.77 10.97
C LYS A 256 23.31 3.17 11.14
N TRP A 257 22.37 2.29 10.86
CA TRP A 257 20.95 2.61 10.96
C TRP A 257 20.52 2.71 12.42
N ILE A 258 19.63 3.66 12.69
CA ILE A 258 18.99 3.74 14.01
C ILE A 258 18.23 2.44 14.34
N TRP A 259 17.68 1.79 13.33
CA TRP A 259 16.92 0.55 13.43
C TRP A 259 17.77 -0.65 13.87
N SER A 260 19.08 -0.68 13.57
CA SER A 260 19.99 -1.72 14.03
C SER A 260 20.14 -1.75 15.55
N GLN A 261 19.86 -0.61 16.20
CA GLN A 261 19.91 -0.44 17.65
C GLN A 261 18.55 -0.73 18.31
N TYR A 262 17.49 -0.89 17.51
CA TYR A 262 16.14 -1.13 17.95
C TYR A 262 15.82 -2.63 17.91
N VAL A 263 16.57 -3.41 18.70
CA VAL A 263 16.30 -4.85 18.86
C VAL A 263 15.20 -4.98 19.90
N PRO A 264 13.95 -5.31 19.53
CA PRO A 264 12.94 -5.60 20.52
C PRO A 264 13.40 -6.78 21.38
N PRO A 265 13.26 -6.71 22.71
CA PRO A 265 13.57 -7.84 23.58
C PRO A 265 12.56 -8.97 23.30
N LYS A 266 13.03 -10.08 22.72
CA LYS A 266 12.22 -11.17 22.15
C LYS A 266 11.26 -10.66 21.08
N VAL A 267 11.71 -10.76 19.87
CA VAL A 267 10.89 -10.49 18.68
C VAL A 267 9.67 -11.40 18.72
N VAL A 268 8.51 -10.82 18.98
CA VAL A 268 7.28 -11.38 18.46
C VAL A 268 7.42 -11.19 16.95
N ALA A 269 7.44 -12.25 16.17
CA ALA A 269 7.72 -12.25 14.73
C ALA A 269 6.97 -11.16 13.94
N ASP A 270 5.80 -10.78 14.45
CA ASP A 270 4.89 -9.78 13.89
C ASP A 270 5.29 -8.32 14.16
N GLN A 271 6.32 -8.08 14.96
CA GLN A 271 6.80 -6.74 15.30
C GLN A 271 8.11 -6.38 14.60
N THR A 272 8.59 -7.24 13.72
CA THR A 272 9.79 -6.97 12.93
C THR A 272 9.54 -5.84 11.93
N PRO A 273 10.35 -4.77 11.92
CA PRO A 273 10.17 -3.67 10.97
C PRO A 273 10.33 -4.15 9.53
N PHE A 274 9.51 -3.61 8.64
CA PHE A 274 9.65 -3.82 7.20
C PHE A 274 10.58 -2.74 6.64
N ALA A 275 11.75 -3.13 6.16
CA ALA A 275 12.76 -2.23 5.60
C ALA A 275 12.86 -2.45 4.08
N GLY A 276 12.21 -1.63 3.29
CA GLY A 276 12.26 -1.73 1.82
C GLY A 276 11.10 -1.04 1.16
N LEU A 277 11.14 -1.00 -0.16
CA LEU A 277 10.03 -0.49 -0.95
C LEU A 277 8.83 -1.44 -0.82
N HIS A 278 7.64 -0.90 -0.57
CA HIS A 278 6.41 -1.67 -0.57
C HIS A 278 5.35 -1.06 -1.48
N GLY A 279 5.08 0.23 -1.38
CA GLY A 279 4.34 0.94 -2.41
C GLY A 279 5.29 1.30 -3.55
N PRO A 280 4.85 1.34 -4.82
CA PRO A 280 5.75 1.66 -5.92
C PRO A 280 6.31 3.07 -5.76
N VAL A 281 7.44 3.34 -6.41
CA VAL A 281 7.88 4.72 -6.62
C VAL A 281 6.94 5.34 -7.65
N TYR A 282 6.08 6.24 -7.19
CA TYR A 282 5.20 7.01 -8.08
C TYR A 282 5.97 8.15 -8.73
N VAL A 283 5.87 8.25 -10.04
CA VAL A 283 6.49 9.29 -10.86
C VAL A 283 5.36 10.13 -11.50
N PRO A 284 4.94 11.23 -10.86
CA PRO A 284 3.74 11.97 -11.26
C PRO A 284 3.84 12.62 -12.63
N LYS A 285 5.06 12.93 -13.09
CA LYS A 285 5.36 13.43 -14.43
C LYS A 285 6.35 12.48 -15.09
N LYS A 286 5.99 11.95 -16.28
CA LYS A 286 6.85 11.02 -17.04
C LYS A 286 8.25 11.61 -17.27
N LEU A 287 9.27 10.77 -17.16
CA LEU A 287 10.66 11.20 -17.31
C LEU A 287 10.92 11.73 -18.74
N GLU A 288 10.36 11.09 -19.76
CA GLU A 288 10.44 11.57 -21.14
C GLU A 288 9.74 12.92 -21.38
N ASP A 289 8.81 13.30 -20.52
CA ASP A 289 8.15 14.62 -20.55
C ASP A 289 8.85 15.64 -19.62
N GLY A 290 10.05 15.33 -19.15
CA GLY A 290 10.85 16.18 -18.27
C GLY A 290 10.50 16.04 -16.78
N GLY A 291 9.90 14.93 -16.36
CA GLY A 291 9.81 14.54 -14.95
C GLY A 291 11.20 14.23 -14.38
N THR A 292 11.38 14.50 -13.10
CA THR A 292 12.66 14.27 -12.41
C THR A 292 12.51 13.71 -11.00
N ARG A 293 11.27 13.46 -10.57
CA ARG A 293 10.95 13.06 -9.18
C ARG A 293 10.16 11.79 -9.12
N GLY A 294 10.50 10.98 -8.12
CA GLY A 294 9.71 9.84 -7.70
C GLY A 294 9.47 9.84 -6.19
N TYR A 295 8.32 9.36 -5.76
CA TYR A 295 7.91 9.34 -4.36
C TYR A 295 7.60 7.90 -3.95
N GLY A 296 8.42 7.33 -3.07
CA GLY A 296 8.34 5.93 -2.66
C GLY A 296 8.01 5.76 -1.18
N ALA A 297 7.25 4.71 -0.87
CA ALA A 297 6.97 4.26 0.49
C ALA A 297 7.92 3.12 0.86
N TRP A 298 8.86 3.39 1.78
CA TRP A 298 9.99 2.51 2.08
C TRP A 298 9.90 1.89 3.48
N GLY A 299 8.71 1.41 3.82
CA GLY A 299 8.50 0.74 5.10
C GLY A 299 8.91 1.61 6.30
N CYS A 300 9.79 1.11 7.16
CA CYS A 300 10.29 1.84 8.33
C CYS A 300 11.16 3.05 7.98
N PHE A 301 11.69 3.15 6.75
CA PHE A 301 12.40 4.33 6.25
C PHE A 301 11.48 5.44 5.73
N GLY A 302 10.18 5.19 5.74
CA GLY A 302 9.19 6.22 5.50
C GLY A 302 9.04 6.65 4.05
N LEU A 303 8.85 7.95 3.85
CA LEU A 303 8.87 8.59 2.54
C LEU A 303 10.31 8.75 2.06
N ILE A 304 10.61 8.30 0.83
CA ILE A 304 11.81 8.72 0.12
C ILE A 304 11.40 9.43 -1.16
N ILE A 305 11.93 10.63 -1.34
CA ILE A 305 11.85 11.40 -2.58
C ILE A 305 13.09 11.06 -3.40
N HIS A 306 12.88 10.54 -4.60
CA HIS A 306 13.92 10.15 -5.52
C HIS A 306 14.23 11.28 -6.52
N ASP A 307 15.52 11.50 -6.77
CA ASP A 307 16.01 12.20 -7.95
C ASP A 307 16.15 11.18 -9.09
N LEU A 308 15.34 11.35 -10.12
CA LEU A 308 15.28 10.54 -11.33
C LEU A 308 15.68 11.32 -12.58
N THR A 309 16.43 12.42 -12.43
CA THR A 309 16.94 13.24 -13.55
C THR A 309 17.72 12.37 -14.54
N ASP A 310 18.49 11.42 -14.04
CA ASP A 310 19.11 10.33 -14.84
C ASP A 310 18.52 8.99 -14.36
N PRO A 311 17.62 8.35 -15.12
CA PRO A 311 17.01 7.08 -14.71
C PRO A 311 18.03 5.95 -14.56
N LYS A 312 19.23 6.07 -15.14
CA LYS A 312 20.33 5.10 -14.97
C LYS A 312 21.06 5.27 -13.64
N LYS A 313 20.85 6.40 -12.94
CA LYS A 313 21.54 6.78 -11.70
C LYS A 313 20.56 7.34 -10.68
N GLN A 314 19.49 6.61 -10.43
CA GLN A 314 18.50 7.01 -9.43
C GLN A 314 19.15 7.23 -8.06
N LYS A 315 18.72 8.28 -7.34
CA LYS A 315 19.27 8.68 -6.05
C LYS A 315 18.18 9.06 -5.07
N LYS A 316 18.45 8.89 -3.78
CA LYS A 316 17.67 9.56 -2.74
C LYS A 316 18.00 11.06 -2.75
N LEU A 317 16.98 11.90 -2.97
CA LEU A 317 17.08 13.34 -2.77
C LEU A 317 16.92 13.68 -1.29
N SER A 318 15.86 13.18 -0.67
CA SER A 318 15.50 13.45 0.71
C SER A 318 14.48 12.40 1.21
N GLY A 319 13.96 12.59 2.40
CA GLY A 319 12.87 11.75 2.91
C GLY A 319 12.40 12.18 4.30
N PHE A 320 11.32 11.56 4.73
CA PHE A 320 10.82 11.62 6.09
C PHE A 320 10.77 10.21 6.67
N GLU A 321 11.57 9.96 7.69
CA GLU A 321 11.61 8.71 8.44
C GLU A 321 10.75 8.85 9.69
N PRO A 322 9.74 7.98 9.90
CA PRO A 322 8.90 8.06 11.08
C PRO A 322 9.70 7.70 12.34
N PRO A 323 9.23 8.15 13.54
CA PRO A 323 9.82 7.70 14.78
C PRO A 323 9.90 6.17 14.88
N PRO A 324 10.97 5.58 15.46
CA PRO A 324 11.22 4.15 15.48
C PRO A 324 10.06 3.28 15.99
N GLN A 325 9.27 3.76 16.93
CA GLN A 325 8.11 3.02 17.44
C GLN A 325 7.05 2.73 16.38
N TYR A 326 6.95 3.54 15.33
CA TYR A 326 6.03 3.30 14.21
C TYR A 326 6.57 2.28 13.19
N GLY A 327 7.84 1.94 13.26
CA GLY A 327 8.41 0.89 12.42
C GLY A 327 8.27 -0.51 13.01
N ALA A 328 7.92 -0.60 14.29
CA ALA A 328 7.76 -1.87 14.98
C ALA A 328 6.40 -2.50 14.65
N GLY A 329 6.40 -3.45 13.74
CA GLY A 329 5.21 -4.15 13.27
C GLY A 329 4.53 -3.49 12.08
N GLY A 330 3.84 -4.28 11.27
CA GLY A 330 3.21 -3.83 10.04
C GLY A 330 4.18 -3.24 9.02
N ILE A 331 3.66 -2.41 8.15
CA ILE A 331 4.43 -1.66 7.16
C ILE A 331 4.22 -0.18 7.46
N ALA A 332 5.18 0.47 8.11
CA ALA A 332 5.03 1.84 8.61
C ALA A 332 4.69 2.84 7.49
N PHE A 333 5.33 2.69 6.32
CA PHE A 333 4.97 3.41 5.11
C PHE A 333 4.71 2.41 3.97
N HIS A 334 3.44 2.33 3.58
CA HIS A 334 2.93 1.42 2.57
C HIS A 334 2.70 2.08 1.21
N THR A 335 2.13 3.28 1.20
CA THR A 335 1.79 4.01 -0.02
C THR A 335 2.01 5.50 0.18
N ILE A 336 2.57 6.15 -0.85
CA ILE A 336 2.61 7.62 -0.97
C ILE A 336 1.57 8.03 -2.01
N TRP A 337 0.62 8.86 -1.62
CA TRP A 337 -0.37 9.41 -2.53
C TRP A 337 -0.01 10.84 -2.93
N CYS A 338 0.17 11.03 -4.24
CA CYS A 338 0.66 12.28 -4.85
C CYS A 338 -0.47 13.19 -5.35
N GLY A 339 -1.73 12.96 -4.97
CA GLY A 339 -2.87 13.74 -5.46
C GLY A 339 -2.95 15.18 -4.93
N MET A 340 -2.03 15.59 -4.04
CA MET A 340 -1.94 16.96 -3.52
C MET A 340 -0.63 17.67 -3.90
N LEU A 341 0.13 17.16 -4.86
CA LEU A 341 1.43 17.74 -5.24
C LEU A 341 1.34 19.20 -5.67
N GLU A 342 0.29 19.58 -6.42
CA GLU A 342 0.06 20.98 -6.82
C GLU A 342 -0.08 21.94 -5.62
N ARG A 343 -0.43 21.39 -4.45
CA ARG A 343 -0.54 22.14 -3.19
C ARG A 343 0.70 22.03 -2.31
N GLY A 344 1.72 21.28 -2.75
CA GLY A 344 2.96 21.03 -2.02
C GLY A 344 2.85 19.99 -0.90
N PHE A 345 1.92 19.02 -1.01
CA PHE A 345 1.74 17.96 -0.02
C PHE A 345 1.69 16.58 -0.65
N VAL A 346 2.10 15.58 0.11
CA VAL A 346 1.82 14.18 -0.15
C VAL A 346 1.13 13.55 1.07
N ILE A 347 0.38 12.49 0.83
CA ILE A 347 -0.24 11.71 1.89
C ILE A 347 0.44 10.34 1.93
N ALA A 348 0.84 9.91 3.10
CA ALA A 348 1.50 8.62 3.33
C ALA A 348 0.71 7.81 4.35
N ASN A 349 0.57 6.51 4.12
CA ASN A 349 -0.07 5.63 5.08
C ASN A 349 0.73 4.36 5.32
N GLY A 350 0.58 3.81 6.51
CA GLY A 350 1.01 2.46 6.82
C GLY A 350 0.01 1.39 6.41
N GLU A 351 0.39 0.13 6.54
CA GLU A 351 -0.49 -1.04 6.42
C GLU A 351 -0.41 -1.90 7.66
N THR A 352 -1.55 -2.16 8.26
CA THR A 352 -1.72 -3.23 9.25
C THR A 352 -1.67 -4.57 8.54
N THR A 353 -0.75 -5.45 8.94
CA THR A 353 -0.58 -6.78 8.36
C THR A 353 -1.13 -7.89 9.23
N ASN A 354 -1.42 -7.61 10.51
CA ASN A 354 -1.95 -8.56 11.47
C ASN A 354 -3.42 -8.32 11.74
N SER A 355 -4.15 -9.41 11.95
CA SER A 355 -5.54 -9.38 12.40
C SER A 355 -5.63 -9.12 13.90
N ASP A 356 -6.85 -8.88 14.40
CA ASP A 356 -7.16 -8.75 15.83
C ASP A 356 -6.37 -7.64 16.56
N CYS A 357 -5.95 -6.60 15.84
CA CYS A 357 -5.15 -5.48 16.36
C CYS A 357 -3.85 -5.90 17.07
N ASN A 358 -3.24 -7.00 16.67
CA ASN A 358 -2.01 -7.51 17.28
C ASN A 358 -0.75 -6.75 16.85
N GLN A 359 -0.90 -5.48 16.44
CA GLN A 359 0.20 -4.58 16.14
C GLN A 359 -0.19 -3.15 16.45
N ILE A 360 0.80 -2.25 16.46
CA ILE A 360 0.54 -0.83 16.66
C ILE A 360 -0.33 -0.27 15.55
N PHE A 361 -1.15 0.73 15.87
CA PHE A 361 -1.90 1.48 14.88
C PHE A 361 -0.95 2.33 14.03
N LEU A 362 -1.05 2.17 12.70
CA LEU A 362 -0.25 2.92 11.73
C LEU A 362 -1.08 4.06 11.13
N PRO A 363 -0.70 5.33 11.39
CA PRO A 363 -1.50 6.47 10.95
C PRO A 363 -1.37 6.76 9.46
N ILE A 364 -2.30 7.58 8.95
CA ILE A 364 -2.17 8.28 7.68
C ILE A 364 -1.57 9.65 7.97
N TRP A 365 -0.49 10.00 7.29
CA TRP A 365 0.25 11.24 7.45
C TRP A 365 -0.04 12.22 6.32
N VAL A 366 -0.18 13.50 6.63
CA VAL A 366 -0.01 14.60 5.67
C VAL A 366 1.41 15.14 5.81
N ILE A 367 2.16 15.14 4.72
CA ILE A 367 3.56 15.56 4.70
C ILE A 367 3.69 16.76 3.76
N ASP A 368 4.18 17.86 4.29
CA ASP A 368 4.54 19.09 3.55
C ASP A 368 5.86 18.84 2.82
N ILE A 369 5.84 19.01 1.49
CA ILE A 369 6.98 18.86 0.60
C ILE A 369 7.21 20.10 -0.26
N ARG A 370 6.72 21.27 0.16
CA ARG A 370 6.99 22.54 -0.54
C ARG A 370 8.49 22.83 -0.61
N ASP A 371 9.22 22.34 0.37
CA ASP A 371 10.67 22.15 0.29
C ASP A 371 10.95 20.64 0.21
N GLU A 372 11.15 20.14 -1.01
CA GLU A 372 11.41 18.70 -1.24
C GLU A 372 12.70 18.21 -0.57
N THR A 373 13.61 19.11 -0.16
CA THR A 373 14.84 18.72 0.56
C THR A 373 14.58 18.48 2.05
N ARG A 374 13.42 18.90 2.58
CA ARG A 374 13.04 18.84 3.99
C ARG A 374 11.56 18.49 4.18
N PRO A 375 11.10 17.29 3.84
CA PRO A 375 9.72 16.88 4.09
C PRO A 375 9.36 16.96 5.57
N VAL A 376 8.19 17.53 5.89
CA VAL A 376 7.73 17.73 7.28
C VAL A 376 6.33 17.16 7.46
N PRO A 377 6.10 16.21 8.38
CA PRO A 377 4.74 15.76 8.72
C PRO A 377 4.00 16.89 9.44
N VAL A 378 2.83 17.25 8.95
CA VAL A 378 2.06 18.41 9.46
C VAL A 378 0.72 18.03 10.07
N ALA A 379 0.19 16.85 9.75
CA ALA A 379 -1.02 16.31 10.35
C ALA A 379 -1.09 14.79 10.25
N GLN A 380 -1.98 14.20 11.03
CA GLN A 380 -2.44 12.81 10.89
C GLN A 380 -3.95 12.82 10.68
N PHE A 381 -4.45 11.81 9.96
CA PHE A 381 -5.88 11.61 9.81
C PHE A 381 -6.48 11.07 11.10
N PRO A 382 -7.74 11.42 11.42
CA PRO A 382 -8.42 10.85 12.57
C PRO A 382 -8.59 9.34 12.41
N GLN A 383 -8.41 8.61 13.51
CA GLN A 383 -8.65 7.17 13.54
C GLN A 383 -10.16 6.91 13.41
N PRO A 384 -10.59 5.97 12.54
CA PRO A 384 -11.99 5.60 12.42
C PRO A 384 -12.60 5.08 13.73
N VAL A 385 -13.83 5.48 13.99
CA VAL A 385 -14.61 5.03 15.13
C VAL A 385 -15.76 4.16 14.63
N PRO A 386 -16.12 3.05 15.31
CA PRO A 386 -17.28 2.25 14.95
C PRO A 386 -18.59 3.04 14.94
N PRO A 387 -19.54 2.71 14.05
CA PRO A 387 -20.90 3.26 14.10
C PRO A 387 -21.55 3.03 15.47
N ARG A 388 -22.40 3.93 15.92
CA ARG A 388 -23.06 3.83 17.24
C ARG A 388 -23.97 2.64 17.39
N ASP A 389 -24.57 2.21 16.28
CA ASP A 389 -25.49 1.06 16.17
C ASP A 389 -24.77 -0.24 15.83
N ALA A 390 -23.44 -0.21 15.65
CA ALA A 390 -22.66 -1.42 15.44
C ALA A 390 -22.65 -2.28 16.73
N PRO A 391 -22.71 -3.61 16.62
CA PRO A 391 -22.71 -4.50 17.78
C PRO A 391 -21.30 -4.67 18.39
N TYR A 392 -20.28 -3.99 17.85
CA TYR A 392 -18.91 -3.97 18.34
C TYR A 392 -18.49 -2.54 18.75
N ARG A 393 -17.72 -2.48 19.84
CA ARG A 393 -17.19 -1.18 20.36
C ARG A 393 -15.88 -0.76 19.71
N ASP A 394 -15.24 -1.70 19.04
CA ASP A 394 -13.92 -1.56 18.46
C ASP A 394 -13.85 -2.43 17.18
N PHE A 395 -13.14 -1.97 16.14
CA PHE A 395 -12.96 -2.74 14.92
C PHE A 395 -12.11 -4.01 15.12
N CYS A 396 -11.32 -4.09 16.18
CA CYS A 396 -10.56 -5.29 16.55
C CYS A 396 -11.47 -6.50 16.82
N PHE A 397 -12.71 -6.27 17.27
CA PHE A 397 -13.68 -7.35 17.47
C PHE A 397 -14.18 -7.98 16.16
N LYS A 398 -13.96 -7.36 15.02
CA LYS A 398 -14.31 -7.92 13.71
C LYS A 398 -13.31 -8.98 13.22
N ARG A 399 -12.22 -9.21 13.95
CA ARG A 399 -11.17 -10.22 13.72
C ARG A 399 -10.34 -10.08 12.46
N GLY A 400 -10.60 -9.12 11.61
CA GLY A 400 -9.76 -8.83 10.46
C GLY A 400 -8.69 -7.79 10.82
N ARG A 401 -8.15 -7.18 9.78
CA ARG A 401 -7.16 -6.11 9.92
C ARG A 401 -7.86 -4.78 10.21
N PHE A 402 -7.29 -4.00 11.09
CA PHE A 402 -7.75 -2.64 11.34
C PHE A 402 -6.63 -1.64 11.09
N GLY A 403 -6.75 -0.88 10.03
CA GLY A 403 -5.78 0.14 9.61
C GLY A 403 -6.01 0.59 8.17
N ALA A 404 -5.40 1.71 7.79
CA ALA A 404 -5.41 2.17 6.41
C ALA A 404 -4.67 1.18 5.51
N HIS A 405 -5.08 1.10 4.23
CA HIS A 405 -4.41 0.26 3.25
C HIS A 405 -4.11 1.04 1.96
N ASN A 406 -5.12 1.34 1.16
CA ASN A 406 -4.91 2.00 -0.12
C ASN A 406 -5.75 3.28 -0.24
N PRO A 407 -5.15 4.39 -0.67
CA PRO A 407 -5.85 5.52 -1.28
C PRO A 407 -6.23 5.18 -2.72
N PRO A 408 -7.05 6.04 -3.38
CA PRO A 408 -7.38 5.85 -4.78
C PRO A 408 -6.13 5.94 -5.66
N HIS A 409 -6.10 5.12 -6.71
CA HIS A 409 -5.00 5.17 -7.66
C HIS A 409 -4.92 6.56 -8.32
N LEU A 410 -3.69 7.02 -8.56
CA LEU A 410 -3.46 8.35 -9.14
C LEU A 410 -3.96 8.49 -10.58
N LYS A 411 -4.01 7.37 -11.31
CA LYS A 411 -4.51 7.36 -12.69
C LYS A 411 -5.98 6.97 -12.72
N ALA A 412 -6.84 7.94 -12.96
CA ALA A 412 -8.29 7.78 -13.00
C ALA A 412 -8.93 8.81 -13.94
N PRO A 413 -10.16 8.56 -14.46
CA PRO A 413 -10.90 9.54 -15.24
C PRO A 413 -11.22 10.80 -14.44
N GLY A 414 -10.97 11.97 -15.04
CA GLY A 414 -11.23 13.29 -14.46
C GLY A 414 -10.11 13.81 -13.55
N LYS A 415 -10.19 15.09 -13.20
CA LYS A 415 -9.23 15.78 -12.34
C LYS A 415 -9.47 15.42 -10.86
N ILE A 416 -8.41 15.08 -10.13
CA ILE A 416 -8.49 14.81 -8.69
C ILE A 416 -9.10 16.01 -7.96
N ALA A 417 -10.10 15.76 -7.13
CA ALA A 417 -10.65 16.76 -6.21
C ALA A 417 -9.67 16.95 -5.05
N GLY A 418 -8.85 17.98 -5.12
CA GLY A 418 -7.75 18.21 -4.16
C GLY A 418 -8.15 18.49 -2.70
N GLY A 419 -9.44 18.45 -2.38
CA GLY A 419 -9.99 18.60 -1.05
C GLY A 419 -10.64 17.34 -0.48
N PHE A 420 -10.60 16.20 -1.19
CA PHE A 420 -11.30 14.98 -0.79
C PHE A 420 -10.48 13.73 -1.11
N ILE A 421 -10.45 12.78 -0.19
CA ILE A 421 -9.79 11.49 -0.41
C ILE A 421 -10.55 10.34 0.27
N PRO A 422 -10.94 9.29 -0.47
CA PRO A 422 -11.38 8.04 0.14
C PRO A 422 -10.19 7.11 0.43
N TYR A 423 -10.30 6.31 1.47
CA TYR A 423 -9.33 5.29 1.87
C TYR A 423 -9.99 3.94 2.10
N ALA A 424 -9.41 2.88 1.56
CA ALA A 424 -9.71 1.53 1.99
C ALA A 424 -9.07 1.30 3.37
N TYR A 425 -9.87 0.81 4.34
CA TYR A 425 -9.48 0.75 5.74
C TYR A 425 -9.76 -0.63 6.36
N PHE A 426 -9.63 -1.68 5.57
CA PHE A 426 -9.94 -3.07 5.94
C PHE A 426 -11.27 -3.20 6.70
N ASP A 427 -11.27 -3.67 7.95
CA ASP A 427 -12.48 -3.89 8.75
C ASP A 427 -13.26 -2.63 9.10
N ALA A 428 -12.62 -1.47 9.04
CA ALA A 428 -13.34 -0.21 9.14
C ALA A 428 -14.01 0.21 7.81
N GLY A 429 -13.89 -0.58 6.75
CA GLY A 429 -14.54 -0.35 5.48
C GLY A 429 -13.86 0.70 4.62
N LEU A 430 -14.65 1.48 3.88
CA LEU A 430 -14.22 2.67 3.15
C LEU A 430 -14.42 3.89 4.04
N ARG A 431 -13.39 4.71 4.16
CA ARG A 431 -13.41 6.00 4.88
C ARG A 431 -13.15 7.14 3.93
N CYS A 432 -13.90 8.23 4.06
CA CYS A 432 -13.74 9.41 3.23
C CYS A 432 -13.41 10.62 4.09
N TYR A 433 -12.42 11.38 3.64
CA TYR A 433 -11.92 12.51 4.40
C TYR A 433 -11.96 13.80 3.56
N ASP A 434 -12.35 14.89 4.21
CA ASP A 434 -12.08 16.24 3.74
C ASP A 434 -10.63 16.60 4.09
N ILE A 435 -9.87 16.95 3.08
CA ILE A 435 -8.46 17.38 3.15
C ILE A 435 -8.29 18.80 2.55
N GLY A 436 -9.39 19.54 2.45
CA GLY A 436 -9.36 20.94 2.03
C GLY A 436 -8.42 21.79 2.88
N ASN A 437 -8.39 21.51 4.19
CA ASN A 437 -7.32 21.97 5.08
C ASN A 437 -6.33 20.83 5.35
N PRO A 438 -5.11 20.84 4.76
CA PRO A 438 -4.14 19.77 4.95
C PRO A 438 -3.63 19.61 6.38
N TYR A 439 -3.78 20.63 7.20
CA TYR A 439 -3.38 20.61 8.60
C TYR A 439 -4.44 20.02 9.53
N ARG A 440 -5.63 19.77 8.99
CA ARG A 440 -6.77 19.25 9.75
C ARG A 440 -7.67 18.40 8.85
N PRO A 441 -7.29 17.17 8.55
CA PRO A 441 -8.19 16.21 7.90
C PRO A 441 -9.39 15.87 8.79
N ASP A 442 -10.60 15.84 8.20
CA ASP A 442 -11.83 15.46 8.91
C ASP A 442 -12.53 14.28 8.20
N GLU A 443 -13.01 13.26 8.95
CA GLU A 443 -13.81 12.18 8.37
C GLU A 443 -15.24 12.66 8.08
N VAL A 444 -15.61 12.66 6.79
CA VAL A 444 -16.90 13.19 6.32
C VAL A 444 -17.91 12.12 5.91
N ALA A 445 -17.44 10.93 5.53
CA ALA A 445 -18.30 9.84 5.09
C ALA A 445 -17.63 8.48 5.32
N TYR A 446 -18.46 7.41 5.41
CA TYR A 446 -17.97 6.04 5.42
C TYR A 446 -19.00 5.06 4.85
N PHE A 447 -18.48 3.92 4.38
CA PHE A 447 -19.24 2.75 3.97
C PHE A 447 -18.56 1.50 4.49
N ILE A 448 -19.25 0.71 5.30
CA ILE A 448 -18.78 -0.56 5.83
C ILE A 448 -19.71 -1.64 5.27
N PRO A 449 -19.30 -2.42 4.28
CA PRO A 449 -20.10 -3.52 3.76
C PRO A 449 -20.20 -4.67 4.77
N PRO A 450 -21.11 -5.63 4.55
CA PRO A 450 -21.13 -6.89 5.30
C PRO A 450 -19.77 -7.58 5.19
N GLN A 451 -19.32 -8.22 6.28
CA GLN A 451 -18.15 -9.08 6.21
C GLN A 451 -18.44 -10.32 5.36
N GLY A 452 -17.52 -10.66 4.49
CA GLY A 452 -17.56 -11.88 3.69
C GLY A 452 -16.85 -13.05 4.38
N GLY A 453 -16.84 -14.19 3.68
CA GLY A 453 -16.07 -15.36 4.05
C GLY A 453 -16.60 -16.13 5.28
N ASP A 454 -15.76 -17.03 5.74
CA ASP A 454 -15.98 -17.89 6.90
C ASP A 454 -14.94 -17.56 7.97
N LEU A 455 -15.32 -16.81 8.98
CA LEU A 455 -14.42 -16.36 10.05
C LEU A 455 -13.89 -17.52 10.93
N THR A 456 -14.38 -18.75 10.76
CA THR A 456 -13.78 -19.92 11.41
C THR A 456 -12.47 -20.33 10.72
N LYS A 457 -12.25 -19.87 9.48
CA LYS A 457 -11.03 -20.09 8.72
C LYS A 457 -10.11 -18.88 8.88
N PHE A 458 -8.87 -19.14 9.21
CA PHE A 458 -7.86 -18.11 9.31
C PHE A 458 -7.67 -17.35 7.97
N GLY A 459 -7.61 -16.03 8.03
CA GLY A 459 -7.40 -15.17 6.85
C GLY A 459 -8.63 -14.94 5.98
N THR A 460 -9.81 -15.45 6.36
CA THR A 460 -11.07 -15.12 5.68
C THR A 460 -11.77 -13.97 6.40
N GLY A 461 -12.35 -13.02 5.65
CA GLY A 461 -13.03 -11.85 6.21
C GLY A 461 -12.09 -10.79 6.81
N ASP A 462 -10.77 -10.91 6.61
CA ASP A 462 -9.78 -9.99 7.16
C ASP A 462 -9.59 -8.73 6.30
N ARG A 463 -10.31 -8.60 5.18
CA ARG A 463 -10.18 -7.52 4.20
C ARG A 463 -11.53 -6.97 3.76
N THR A 464 -12.37 -6.55 4.71
CA THR A 464 -13.73 -6.05 4.41
C THR A 464 -13.73 -5.03 3.26
N VAL A 465 -12.80 -4.04 3.25
CA VAL A 465 -12.51 -3.20 2.08
C VAL A 465 -10.99 -3.03 1.96
N SER A 466 -10.41 -3.48 0.85
CA SER A 466 -8.95 -3.47 0.68
C SER A 466 -8.44 -2.50 -0.39
N ASN A 467 -9.25 -2.13 -1.37
CA ASN A 467 -8.86 -1.18 -2.42
C ASN A 467 -9.99 -0.21 -2.75
N VAL A 468 -9.60 0.95 -3.28
CA VAL A 468 -10.52 2.01 -3.69
C VAL A 468 -10.04 2.65 -4.99
N LEU A 469 -10.99 2.98 -5.86
CA LEU A 469 -10.79 3.85 -7.03
C LEU A 469 -11.85 4.96 -7.04
N VAL A 470 -11.57 6.03 -7.77
CA VAL A 470 -12.51 7.14 -7.99
C VAL A 470 -12.54 7.50 -9.46
N GLU A 471 -13.73 7.53 -10.07
CA GLU A 471 -13.94 8.28 -11.31
C GLU A 471 -14.30 9.72 -10.93
N TRP A 472 -13.34 10.60 -11.03
CA TRP A 472 -13.47 11.99 -10.60
C TRP A 472 -14.47 12.77 -11.46
N ASP A 473 -14.51 12.50 -12.78
CA ASP A 473 -15.45 13.11 -13.70
C ASP A 473 -16.90 12.64 -13.50
N ARG A 474 -17.10 11.35 -13.18
CA ARG A 474 -18.42 10.78 -12.86
C ARG A 474 -18.80 10.90 -11.39
N LYS A 475 -17.87 11.32 -10.52
CA LYS A 475 -18.08 11.54 -9.07
C LYS A 475 -18.58 10.28 -8.35
N VAL A 476 -17.97 9.15 -8.67
CA VAL A 476 -18.27 7.85 -8.07
C VAL A 476 -17.03 7.18 -7.51
N ILE A 477 -17.21 6.40 -6.46
CA ILE A 477 -16.18 5.66 -5.76
C ILE A 477 -16.42 4.17 -5.94
N TYR A 478 -15.37 3.41 -6.20
CA TYR A 478 -15.39 1.96 -6.25
C TYR A 478 -14.64 1.42 -5.04
N ALA A 479 -15.31 0.61 -4.23
CA ALA A 479 -14.73 -0.07 -3.08
C ALA A 479 -14.63 -1.56 -3.36
N ALA A 480 -13.40 -2.07 -3.42
CA ALA A 480 -13.12 -3.50 -3.58
C ALA A 480 -13.21 -4.20 -2.22
N ALA A 481 -14.16 -5.10 -2.08
CA ALA A 481 -14.48 -5.78 -0.84
C ALA A 481 -14.44 -7.30 -1.00
N ASP A 482 -14.45 -8.01 0.11
CA ASP A 482 -14.60 -9.47 0.15
C ASP A 482 -16.03 -9.95 -0.19
N THR A 483 -16.95 -9.02 -0.45
CA THR A 483 -18.35 -9.29 -0.85
C THR A 483 -18.75 -8.65 -2.18
N GLY A 484 -17.77 -8.28 -3.00
CA GLY A 484 -17.98 -7.68 -4.32
C GLY A 484 -17.29 -6.33 -4.48
N ILE A 485 -17.60 -5.63 -5.60
CA ILE A 485 -17.13 -4.26 -5.84
C ILE A 485 -18.33 -3.33 -5.71
N TYR A 486 -18.31 -2.47 -4.71
CA TYR A 486 -19.37 -1.49 -4.49
C TYR A 486 -19.09 -0.20 -5.25
N VAL A 487 -20.09 0.25 -6.02
CA VAL A 487 -20.09 1.57 -6.66
C VAL A 487 -20.90 2.50 -5.78
N LEU A 488 -20.30 3.58 -5.35
CA LEU A 488 -20.82 4.46 -4.32
C LEU A 488 -20.87 5.92 -4.79
N SER A 489 -21.91 6.65 -4.40
CA SER A 489 -21.92 8.10 -4.44
C SER A 489 -21.60 8.70 -3.08
N CYS A 490 -21.03 9.91 -3.09
CA CYS A 490 -20.76 10.70 -1.91
C CYS A 490 -21.07 12.17 -2.21
N PRO A 491 -21.92 12.85 -1.41
CA PRO A 491 -22.27 14.26 -1.64
C PRO A 491 -21.05 15.19 -1.70
N ASN A 492 -19.97 14.87 -0.99
CA ASN A 492 -18.72 15.64 -1.03
C ASN A 492 -18.02 15.62 -2.39
N LEU A 493 -18.29 14.62 -3.25
CA LEU A 493 -17.84 14.61 -4.66
C LEU A 493 -18.83 15.33 -5.58
N GLY A 494 -20.08 15.50 -5.15
CA GLY A 494 -21.18 16.05 -5.90
C GLY A 494 -22.09 14.99 -6.52
N LYS A 495 -23.01 15.42 -7.41
CA LYS A 495 -24.02 14.54 -8.03
C LYS A 495 -23.35 13.52 -8.98
N PRO A 496 -23.57 12.21 -8.83
CA PRO A 496 -22.97 11.20 -9.69
C PRO A 496 -23.54 11.23 -11.11
N VAL A 497 -22.71 10.92 -12.11
CA VAL A 497 -23.09 10.71 -13.51
C VAL A 497 -23.12 9.20 -13.78
N LEU A 498 -24.30 8.65 -14.00
CA LEU A 498 -24.49 7.20 -14.15
C LEU A 498 -24.46 6.74 -15.61
N ASP A 499 -24.83 7.63 -16.53
CA ASP A 499 -24.88 7.37 -17.98
C ASP A 499 -23.48 7.21 -18.59
N PRO A 500 -23.35 6.53 -19.72
CA PRO A 500 -22.12 6.49 -20.49
C PRO A 500 -21.55 7.89 -20.74
N LEU A 501 -20.26 8.06 -20.41
CA LEU A 501 -19.55 9.33 -20.54
C LEU A 501 -18.14 9.05 -21.10
N PRO A 502 -17.73 9.71 -22.22
CA PRO A 502 -16.37 9.59 -22.70
C PRO A 502 -15.38 10.19 -21.69
N VAL A 503 -14.18 9.62 -21.60
CA VAL A 503 -13.11 10.19 -20.77
C VAL A 503 -12.41 11.26 -21.60
N THR A 504 -12.52 12.51 -21.15
CA THR A 504 -11.86 13.65 -21.80
C THR A 504 -10.58 14.10 -21.09
N GLU A 505 -10.41 13.66 -19.83
CA GLU A 505 -9.27 14.03 -18.99
C GLU A 505 -8.95 12.89 -18.01
N TRP A 506 -7.65 12.67 -17.75
CA TRP A 506 -7.18 11.79 -16.71
C TRP A 506 -6.58 12.59 -15.55
N SER A 507 -6.60 12.03 -14.36
CA SER A 507 -6.22 12.71 -13.11
C SER A 507 -4.76 13.16 -13.04
N LEU A 508 -3.85 12.52 -13.79
CA LEU A 508 -2.49 13.01 -13.99
C LEU A 508 -2.39 13.72 -15.34
N PRO A 509 -1.87 14.97 -15.38
CA PRO A 509 -1.84 15.79 -16.60
C PRO A 509 -1.15 15.13 -17.80
N ASN A 510 -0.20 14.24 -17.53
CA ASN A 510 0.56 13.52 -18.57
C ASN A 510 -0.16 12.26 -19.09
N LEU A 511 -1.36 11.96 -18.58
CA LEU A 511 -2.18 10.83 -19.00
C LEU A 511 -3.40 11.27 -19.82
N ASN A 512 -3.49 12.55 -20.20
CA ASN A 512 -4.56 13.09 -21.03
C ASN A 512 -4.65 12.47 -22.43
N ASP A 513 -3.89 11.44 -22.69
CA ASP A 513 -3.74 10.80 -23.99
C ASP A 513 -4.66 9.61 -24.19
N GLY A 514 -5.28 9.15 -23.12
CA GLY A 514 -6.21 8.01 -23.16
C GLY A 514 -7.63 8.36 -23.62
N ALA A 515 -7.87 9.58 -24.03
CA ALA A 515 -9.12 9.99 -24.66
C ALA A 515 -9.03 9.77 -26.19
N VAL A 516 -9.00 8.50 -26.62
CA VAL A 516 -9.04 8.15 -28.05
C VAL A 516 -10.30 7.35 -28.33
#